data_20b4137aed2f029578cc27f3120befa0
#
_entry.id   20b4137aed2f029578cc27f3120befa0
#
_cell.length_a   1.000
_cell.length_b   1.000
_cell.length_c   1.000
_cell.angle_alpha   90.00
_cell.angle_beta   90.00
_cell.angle_gamma   90.00
#
_symmetry.space_group_name_H-M   'P 1'
#
loop_
_entity.id
_entity.type
_entity.pdbx_description
1 polymer ?
#
loop_
_entity_poly.entity_id
_entity_poly.type
_entity_poly.pdbx_seq_one_letter_code
_entity_poly.pdbx_strand_id
1 'polypeptide(L)'
;MALARQDSDVAPRMTADLANAPSRLPTADELACLRQLERKVLWLSSWMIHNANHMRPGDDQLKVGGHQASCASITTLATALYFHTLSAQDRVAVKPHASPVFHAIQYLLGHQTRDKLEGFRALGGAQAYPSRTKDSDDVDFSTGSVGLGVAMTSFTSLVQDYLHARDWGHGAEGRMVALVGDGELDEGNIYEALLEGWKHDLRNTWWVIDYNRQSLDGVVTEGLRERIDDIFTSMGWQVVTIKYGHKLQAAFAKPGGARLRQWIDD
;
A
#
# COMPACT_ATOMS: atom_id res chain seq x y z
N MET A 1 11.93 -14.82 36.82
CA MET A 1 10.61 -14.77 37.48
C MET A 1 9.57 -14.94 36.39
N ALA A 2 9.11 -16.18 36.18
CA ALA A 2 8.19 -16.55 35.10
C ALA A 2 6.76 -16.25 35.57
N LEU A 3 6.09 -15.31 34.91
CA LEU A 3 4.65 -15.09 35.07
C LEU A 3 3.93 -16.06 34.14
N ALA A 4 3.41 -17.14 34.71
CA ALA A 4 2.45 -17.99 34.04
C ALA A 4 1.18 -17.19 33.78
N ARG A 5 0.83 -16.97 32.52
CA ARG A 5 -0.51 -16.51 32.12
C ARG A 5 -1.44 -17.71 32.12
N GLN A 6 -2.53 -17.60 32.88
CA GLN A 6 -3.64 -18.54 32.80
C GLN A 6 -4.29 -18.46 31.42
N ASP A 7 -4.44 -19.62 30.80
CA ASP A 7 -5.28 -19.80 29.59
C ASP A 7 -6.72 -19.42 29.95
N SER A 8 -7.15 -18.24 29.55
CA SER A 8 -8.56 -17.91 29.46
C SER A 8 -8.97 -18.03 27.99
N ASP A 9 -9.97 -18.86 27.73
CA ASP A 9 -10.65 -19.09 26.47
C ASP A 9 -10.72 -17.84 25.59
N VAL A 10 -9.80 -17.72 24.64
CA VAL A 10 -9.91 -16.75 23.54
C VAL A 10 -10.71 -17.42 22.44
N ALA A 11 -12.02 -17.35 22.56
CA ALA A 11 -12.90 -17.57 21.41
C ALA A 11 -12.47 -16.60 20.30
N PRO A 12 -12.45 -17.02 19.02
CA PRO A 12 -12.06 -16.14 17.93
C PRO A 12 -13.06 -14.98 17.83
N ARG A 13 -12.64 -13.78 18.21
CA ARG A 13 -13.37 -12.53 18.01
C ARG A 13 -13.24 -12.10 16.55
N MET A 14 -13.78 -12.89 15.64
CA MET A 14 -13.62 -12.76 14.19
C MET A 14 -14.67 -11.87 13.50
N THR A 15 -15.50 -11.12 14.20
CA THR A 15 -16.69 -10.53 13.57
C THR A 15 -16.79 -9.00 13.57
N ALA A 16 -15.87 -8.28 14.22
CA ALA A 16 -16.01 -6.81 14.31
C ALA A 16 -15.29 -6.03 13.19
N ASP A 17 -14.21 -6.56 12.60
CA ASP A 17 -13.29 -5.77 11.79
C ASP A 17 -13.62 -5.72 10.29
N LEU A 18 -14.54 -6.54 9.80
CA LEU A 18 -15.07 -6.43 8.43
C LEU A 18 -16.26 -5.46 8.32
N ALA A 19 -16.74 -4.91 9.43
CA ALA A 19 -17.90 -4.02 9.43
C ALA A 19 -17.68 -2.69 8.68
N ASN A 20 -16.42 -2.27 8.48
CA ASN A 20 -16.05 -1.07 7.75
C ASN A 20 -15.53 -1.33 6.33
N ALA A 21 -15.52 -2.57 5.85
CA ALA A 21 -15.31 -2.85 4.44
C ALA A 21 -16.51 -2.37 3.62
N PRO A 22 -16.35 -2.00 2.32
CA PRO A 22 -17.50 -1.69 1.48
C PRO A 22 -18.50 -2.82 1.59
N SER A 23 -19.73 -2.49 1.95
CA SER A 23 -20.77 -3.45 2.31
C SER A 23 -21.23 -4.34 1.16
N ARG A 24 -20.68 -4.15 -0.05
CA ARG A 24 -21.00 -4.92 -1.25
C ARG A 24 -19.81 -5.07 -2.20
N LEU A 25 -19.81 -6.17 -2.93
CA LEU A 25 -18.90 -6.34 -4.07
C LEU A 25 -19.27 -5.35 -5.20
N PRO A 26 -18.28 -4.87 -5.97
CA PRO A 26 -18.52 -4.00 -7.09
C PRO A 26 -19.37 -4.70 -8.16
N THR A 27 -20.32 -3.98 -8.76
CA THR A 27 -21.10 -4.43 -9.90
C THR A 27 -20.21 -4.62 -11.15
N ALA A 28 -20.73 -5.24 -12.20
CA ALA A 28 -20.02 -5.40 -13.46
C ALA A 28 -19.62 -4.05 -14.09
N ASP A 29 -20.49 -3.05 -14.01
CA ASP A 29 -20.23 -1.70 -14.55
C ASP A 29 -19.17 -0.97 -13.72
N GLU A 30 -19.20 -1.08 -12.40
CA GLU A 30 -18.18 -0.54 -11.50
C GLU A 30 -16.83 -1.20 -11.76
N LEU A 31 -16.78 -2.53 -11.96
CA LEU A 31 -15.57 -3.24 -12.34
C LEU A 31 -15.04 -2.77 -13.71
N ALA A 32 -15.91 -2.50 -14.68
CA ALA A 32 -15.52 -1.97 -15.98
C ALA A 32 -14.91 -0.56 -15.83
N CYS A 33 -15.50 0.27 -14.98
CA CYS A 33 -15.00 1.60 -14.64
C CYS A 33 -13.63 1.54 -13.94
N LEU A 34 -13.49 0.69 -12.92
CA LEU A 34 -12.24 0.46 -12.20
C LEU A 34 -11.11 0.01 -13.12
N ARG A 35 -11.41 -0.87 -14.09
CA ARG A 35 -10.42 -1.29 -15.11
C ARG A 35 -9.97 -0.15 -16.03
N GLN A 36 -10.86 0.81 -16.33
CA GLN A 36 -10.47 1.99 -17.09
C GLN A 36 -9.59 2.93 -16.27
N LEU A 37 -9.95 3.14 -15.00
CA LEU A 37 -9.15 3.93 -14.06
C LEU A 37 -7.77 3.32 -13.85
N GLU A 38 -7.69 2.01 -13.63
CA GLU A 38 -6.43 1.27 -13.51
C GLU A 38 -5.48 1.53 -14.69
N ARG A 39 -6.01 1.43 -15.93
CA ARG A 39 -5.22 1.72 -17.14
C ARG A 39 -4.74 3.16 -17.20
N LYS A 40 -5.58 4.11 -16.76
CA LYS A 40 -5.21 5.54 -16.73
C LYS A 40 -4.15 5.79 -15.65
N VAL A 41 -4.30 5.23 -14.46
CA VAL A 41 -3.32 5.33 -13.37
C VAL A 41 -1.97 4.75 -13.81
N LEU A 42 -1.97 3.56 -14.41
CA LEU A 42 -0.75 2.92 -14.92
C LEU A 42 -0.08 3.77 -15.98
N TRP A 43 -0.87 4.30 -16.93
CA TRP A 43 -0.33 5.15 -18.00
C TRP A 43 0.25 6.45 -17.45
N LEU A 44 -0.50 7.17 -16.61
CA LEU A 44 -0.07 8.45 -16.01
C LEU A 44 1.20 8.27 -15.18
N SER A 45 1.24 7.26 -14.30
CA SER A 45 2.40 7.00 -13.45
C SER A 45 3.66 6.66 -14.25
N SER A 46 3.51 5.83 -15.28
CA SER A 46 4.62 5.49 -16.19
C SER A 46 5.07 6.68 -17.02
N TRP A 47 4.10 7.47 -17.51
CA TRP A 47 4.37 8.66 -18.30
C TRP A 47 5.09 9.74 -17.49
N MET A 48 4.70 10.01 -16.24
CA MET A 48 5.41 10.97 -15.38
C MET A 48 6.89 10.67 -15.27
N ILE A 49 7.24 9.40 -15.03
CA ILE A 49 8.62 8.95 -14.93
C ILE A 49 9.33 9.10 -16.30
N HIS A 50 8.67 8.70 -17.37
CA HIS A 50 9.22 8.83 -18.74
C HIS A 50 9.44 10.29 -19.13
N ASN A 51 8.45 11.14 -18.87
CA ASN A 51 8.54 12.58 -19.14
C ASN A 51 9.70 13.22 -18.38
N ALA A 52 9.82 12.93 -17.09
CA ALA A 52 10.88 13.47 -16.25
C ALA A 52 12.30 13.09 -16.71
N ASN A 53 12.47 11.90 -17.30
CA ASN A 53 13.78 11.36 -17.67
C ASN A 53 14.15 11.52 -19.14
N HIS A 54 13.16 11.73 -20.04
CA HIS A 54 13.40 11.63 -21.49
C HIS A 54 12.75 12.74 -22.32
N MET A 55 11.71 13.40 -21.83
CA MET A 55 10.97 14.38 -22.64
C MET A 55 11.15 15.81 -22.14
N ARG A 56 11.23 16.00 -20.84
CA ARG A 56 11.41 17.31 -20.23
C ARG A 56 12.83 17.83 -20.50
N PRO A 57 13.00 19.08 -20.98
CA PRO A 57 14.32 19.68 -21.17
C PRO A 57 15.10 19.69 -19.86
N GLY A 58 16.35 19.28 -19.90
CA GLY A 58 17.31 19.31 -18.79
C GLY A 58 18.70 19.64 -19.32
N ASP A 59 19.47 20.44 -18.56
CA ASP A 59 20.77 20.94 -19.02
C ASP A 59 21.90 19.93 -18.89
N ASP A 60 21.72 18.87 -18.09
CA ASP A 60 22.79 17.99 -17.63
C ASP A 60 22.70 16.53 -18.06
N GLN A 61 21.67 16.16 -18.82
CA GLN A 61 21.37 14.78 -19.24
C GLN A 61 21.26 13.78 -18.06
N LEU A 62 21.17 14.25 -16.83
CA LEU A 62 20.98 13.40 -15.67
C LEU A 62 19.55 12.88 -15.59
N LYS A 63 19.40 11.59 -15.38
CA LYS A 63 18.10 10.98 -15.13
C LYS A 63 17.59 11.35 -13.75
N VAL A 64 16.35 11.79 -13.68
CA VAL A 64 15.69 12.14 -12.42
C VAL A 64 15.31 10.90 -11.61
N GLY A 65 15.36 9.73 -12.25
CA GLY A 65 14.97 8.46 -11.65
C GLY A 65 13.46 8.25 -11.60
N GLY A 66 13.05 7.24 -10.85
CA GLY A 66 11.68 6.78 -10.69
C GLY A 66 11.60 5.26 -10.89
N HIS A 67 10.52 4.65 -10.41
CA HIS A 67 10.38 3.21 -10.34
C HIS A 67 9.11 2.74 -11.05
N GLN A 68 9.16 2.60 -12.38
CA GLN A 68 8.01 2.17 -13.18
C GLN A 68 7.50 0.77 -12.78
N ALA A 69 8.41 -0.16 -12.49
CA ALA A 69 8.04 -1.51 -12.06
C ALA A 69 7.28 -1.48 -10.72
N SER A 70 7.76 -0.69 -9.74
CA SER A 70 7.10 -0.49 -8.45
C SER A 70 5.71 0.15 -8.61
N CYS A 71 5.56 1.07 -9.57
CA CYS A 71 4.26 1.65 -9.88
C CYS A 71 3.32 0.62 -10.51
N ALA A 72 3.80 -0.16 -11.48
CA ALA A 72 3.00 -1.15 -12.17
C ALA A 72 2.48 -2.26 -11.24
N SER A 73 3.32 -2.73 -10.31
CA SER A 73 2.95 -3.82 -9.39
C SER A 73 1.81 -3.43 -8.45
N ILE A 74 1.79 -2.20 -7.92
CA ILE A 74 0.78 -1.75 -6.96
C ILE A 74 -0.47 -1.14 -7.60
N THR A 75 -0.46 -0.83 -8.91
CA THR A 75 -1.52 -0.04 -9.57
C THR A 75 -2.91 -0.62 -9.36
N THR A 76 -3.10 -1.92 -9.52
CA THR A 76 -4.41 -2.58 -9.35
C THR A 76 -4.93 -2.42 -7.91
N LEU A 77 -4.08 -2.70 -6.93
CA LEU A 77 -4.41 -2.59 -5.51
C LEU A 77 -4.73 -1.14 -5.12
N ALA A 78 -3.89 -0.19 -5.53
CA ALA A 78 -4.10 1.23 -5.25
C ALA A 78 -5.39 1.75 -5.91
N THR A 79 -5.67 1.33 -7.15
CA THR A 79 -6.92 1.72 -7.84
C THR A 79 -8.15 1.19 -7.10
N ALA A 80 -8.17 -0.08 -6.72
CA ALA A 80 -9.27 -0.67 -5.96
C ALA A 80 -9.44 0.00 -4.59
N LEU A 81 -8.32 0.30 -3.92
CA LEU A 81 -8.34 0.96 -2.62
C LEU A 81 -8.97 2.35 -2.72
N TYR A 82 -8.42 3.25 -3.55
CA TYR A 82 -8.83 4.65 -3.61
C TYR A 82 -10.19 4.89 -4.26
N PHE A 83 -10.57 4.11 -5.28
CA PHE A 83 -11.82 4.34 -6.01
C PHE A 83 -13.00 3.47 -5.56
N HIS A 84 -12.77 2.51 -4.66
CA HIS A 84 -13.86 1.62 -4.22
C HIS A 84 -13.87 1.34 -2.71
N THR A 85 -12.71 1.26 -2.05
CA THR A 85 -12.63 0.69 -0.70
C THR A 85 -12.53 1.74 0.40
N LEU A 86 -11.80 2.83 0.18
CA LEU A 86 -11.57 3.85 1.19
C LEU A 86 -12.85 4.63 1.52
N SER A 87 -13.01 4.93 2.79
CA SER A 87 -13.96 5.91 3.33
C SER A 87 -13.26 7.25 3.61
N ALA A 88 -14.05 8.28 3.89
CA ALA A 88 -13.51 9.61 4.20
C ALA A 88 -12.68 9.66 5.49
N GLN A 89 -12.88 8.70 6.39
CA GLN A 89 -12.19 8.61 7.67
C GLN A 89 -10.85 7.88 7.56
N ASP A 90 -10.67 7.05 6.53
CA ASP A 90 -9.44 6.27 6.34
C ASP A 90 -8.25 7.17 6.03
N ARG A 91 -7.07 6.75 6.43
CA ARG A 91 -5.80 7.43 6.16
C ARG A 91 -4.81 6.46 5.54
N VAL A 92 -4.05 6.93 4.54
CA VAL A 92 -3.19 6.07 3.73
C VAL A 92 -1.74 6.54 3.76
N ALA A 93 -0.86 5.67 4.21
CA ALA A 93 0.58 5.81 4.00
C ALA A 93 0.95 5.16 2.66
N VAL A 94 1.37 5.96 1.71
CA VAL A 94 1.66 5.50 0.35
C VAL A 94 3.07 4.91 0.27
N LYS A 95 3.22 3.76 -0.39
CA LYS A 95 4.52 3.18 -0.76
C LYS A 95 5.40 4.25 -1.43
N PRO A 96 6.58 4.60 -0.87
CA PRO A 96 7.38 5.73 -1.35
C PRO A 96 7.73 5.63 -2.84
N HIS A 97 8.16 4.46 -3.29
CA HIS A 97 8.57 4.23 -4.68
C HIS A 97 7.41 4.19 -5.68
N ALA A 98 6.17 4.19 -5.21
CA ALA A 98 4.95 4.27 -6.02
C ALA A 98 4.26 5.64 -5.93
N SER A 99 4.96 6.70 -5.50
CA SER A 99 4.42 8.06 -5.49
C SER A 99 3.76 8.50 -6.82
N PRO A 100 4.27 8.14 -8.02
CA PRO A 100 3.57 8.46 -9.27
C PRO A 100 2.17 7.85 -9.37
N VAL A 101 1.92 6.67 -8.79
CA VAL A 101 0.57 6.07 -8.74
C VAL A 101 -0.35 6.93 -7.87
N PHE A 102 0.13 7.37 -6.72
CA PHE A 102 -0.62 8.27 -5.83
C PHE A 102 -0.95 9.59 -6.53
N HIS A 103 0.03 10.28 -7.08
CA HIS A 103 -0.19 11.55 -7.80
C HIS A 103 -1.14 11.38 -9.00
N ALA A 104 -1.07 10.26 -9.73
CA ALA A 104 -2.00 9.95 -10.81
C ALA A 104 -3.44 9.77 -10.29
N ILE A 105 -3.62 9.07 -9.18
CA ILE A 105 -4.93 8.91 -8.52
C ILE A 105 -5.47 10.27 -8.06
N GLN A 106 -4.66 11.07 -7.39
CA GLN A 106 -5.05 12.41 -6.91
C GLN A 106 -5.42 13.35 -8.08
N TYR A 107 -4.73 13.23 -9.21
CA TYR A 107 -5.10 13.95 -10.43
C TYR A 107 -6.48 13.52 -10.96
N LEU A 108 -6.77 12.23 -10.98
CA LEU A 108 -8.07 11.72 -11.42
C LEU A 108 -9.20 12.06 -10.46
N LEU A 109 -8.89 12.26 -9.17
CA LEU A 109 -9.82 12.74 -8.15
C LEU A 109 -10.00 14.28 -8.15
N GLY A 110 -9.18 15.01 -8.93
CA GLY A 110 -9.24 16.47 -9.02
C GLY A 110 -8.43 17.22 -7.95
N HIS A 111 -7.63 16.53 -7.16
CA HIS A 111 -6.81 17.10 -6.09
C HIS A 111 -5.39 17.46 -6.54
N GLN A 112 -5.01 17.09 -7.77
CA GLN A 112 -3.70 17.37 -8.36
C GLN A 112 -3.86 18.01 -9.73
N THR A 113 -2.85 18.76 -10.19
CA THR A 113 -2.89 19.43 -11.49
C THR A 113 -1.95 18.76 -12.50
N ARG A 114 -2.25 18.98 -13.79
CA ARG A 114 -1.42 18.47 -14.89
C ARG A 114 0.01 19.01 -14.81
N ASP A 115 0.17 20.31 -14.56
CA ASP A 115 1.48 20.97 -14.50
C ASP A 115 2.37 20.35 -13.40
N LYS A 116 1.76 19.97 -12.27
CA LYS A 116 2.47 19.26 -11.19
C LYS A 116 2.92 17.87 -11.62
N LEU A 117 2.09 17.13 -12.35
CA LEU A 117 2.48 15.83 -12.89
C LEU A 117 3.61 15.96 -13.93
N GLU A 118 3.51 16.94 -14.84
CA GLU A 118 4.55 17.25 -15.83
C GLU A 118 5.86 17.66 -15.15
N GLY A 119 5.75 18.37 -14.01
CA GLY A 119 6.85 18.77 -13.16
C GLY A 119 7.33 17.71 -12.15
N PHE A 120 6.94 16.44 -12.29
CA PHE A 120 7.36 15.39 -11.33
C PHE A 120 8.86 15.42 -11.04
N ARG A 121 9.23 15.47 -9.74
CA ARG A 121 10.62 15.62 -9.26
C ARG A 121 11.34 16.92 -9.68
N ALA A 122 10.63 17.90 -10.22
CA ALA A 122 11.17 19.25 -10.40
C ALA A 122 10.80 20.15 -9.22
N LEU A 123 11.50 21.27 -9.11
CA LEU A 123 11.16 22.30 -8.12
C LEU A 123 9.70 22.77 -8.36
N GLY A 124 8.90 22.69 -7.32
CA GLY A 124 7.49 23.07 -7.38
C GLY A 124 6.57 22.05 -8.09
N GLY A 125 7.09 20.96 -8.63
CA GLY A 125 6.32 19.84 -9.17
C GLY A 125 5.86 18.83 -8.10
N ALA A 126 5.23 17.73 -8.54
CA ALA A 126 4.88 16.62 -7.68
C ALA A 126 6.13 15.98 -7.06
N GLN A 127 6.09 15.68 -5.76
CA GLN A 127 7.25 15.22 -5.02
C GLN A 127 7.64 13.77 -5.37
N ALA A 128 8.92 13.46 -5.22
CA ALA A 128 9.44 12.09 -5.35
C ALA A 128 8.77 11.12 -4.36
N TYR A 129 8.42 11.64 -3.18
CA TYR A 129 7.73 10.94 -2.11
C TYR A 129 6.63 11.85 -1.58
N PRO A 130 5.40 11.34 -1.36
CA PRO A 130 4.30 12.15 -0.89
C PRO A 130 4.65 12.92 0.38
N SER A 131 4.33 14.21 0.41
CA SER A 131 4.69 15.11 1.50
C SER A 131 3.53 16.05 1.84
N ARG A 132 3.05 15.98 3.07
CA ARG A 132 1.98 16.87 3.59
C ARG A 132 2.30 18.35 3.52
N THR A 133 3.57 18.71 3.45
CA THR A 133 4.02 20.11 3.51
C THR A 133 4.46 20.67 2.16
N LYS A 134 4.67 19.82 1.16
CA LYS A 134 5.23 20.23 -0.14
C LYS A 134 4.32 19.91 -1.32
N ASP A 135 3.52 18.85 -1.22
CA ASP A 135 2.54 18.52 -2.25
C ASP A 135 1.25 19.32 -2.09
N SER A 136 0.54 19.52 -3.19
CA SER A 136 -0.80 20.06 -3.22
C SER A 136 -1.89 19.02 -3.09
N ASP A 137 -1.50 17.75 -3.16
CA ASP A 137 -2.35 16.57 -3.04
C ASP A 137 -2.84 16.40 -1.61
N ASP A 138 -3.89 15.61 -1.44
CA ASP A 138 -4.39 15.21 -0.13
C ASP A 138 -3.54 14.08 0.46
N VAL A 139 -2.39 14.44 1.03
CA VAL A 139 -1.41 13.52 1.61
C VAL A 139 -1.70 13.32 3.09
N ASP A 140 -2.08 12.12 3.50
CA ASP A 140 -2.30 11.77 4.91
C ASP A 140 -0.97 11.64 5.69
N PHE A 141 0.01 10.95 5.12
CA PHE A 141 1.33 10.71 5.73
C PHE A 141 2.46 11.08 4.77
N SER A 142 3.46 11.78 5.27
CA SER A 142 4.71 11.98 4.53
C SER A 142 5.54 10.70 4.58
N THR A 143 5.83 10.10 3.42
CA THR A 143 6.49 8.78 3.33
C THR A 143 7.90 8.83 2.76
N GLY A 144 8.58 9.96 2.92
CA GLY A 144 9.94 10.17 2.38
C GLY A 144 11.03 9.28 2.99
N SER A 145 10.85 8.83 4.23
CA SER A 145 11.74 7.85 4.87
C SER A 145 11.08 6.47 4.81
N VAL A 146 11.75 5.51 4.19
CA VAL A 146 11.25 4.15 3.99
C VAL A 146 10.93 3.49 5.33
N GLY A 147 9.78 2.84 5.42
CA GLY A 147 9.28 2.19 6.64
C GLY A 147 8.57 3.13 7.63
N LEU A 148 8.94 4.42 7.71
CA LEU A 148 8.31 5.34 8.67
C LEU A 148 6.82 5.56 8.40
N GLY A 149 6.39 5.64 7.14
CA GLY A 149 4.98 5.75 6.79
C GLY A 149 4.17 4.57 7.33
N VAL A 150 4.73 3.37 7.24
CA VAL A 150 4.14 2.14 7.77
C VAL A 150 4.01 2.20 9.29
N ALA A 151 5.10 2.51 9.99
CA ALA A 151 5.10 2.67 11.45
C ALA A 151 4.10 3.73 11.92
N MET A 152 4.00 4.86 11.21
CA MET A 152 3.06 5.93 11.53
C MET A 152 1.60 5.47 11.48
N THR A 153 1.23 4.51 10.64
CA THR A 153 -0.14 3.98 10.63
C THR A 153 -0.50 3.31 11.95
N SER A 154 0.40 2.52 12.53
CA SER A 154 0.18 1.90 13.84
C SER A 154 0.08 2.93 14.96
N PHE A 155 0.99 3.90 15.01
CA PHE A 155 0.94 4.92 16.05
C PHE A 155 -0.26 5.87 15.90
N THR A 156 -0.70 6.17 14.68
CA THR A 156 -1.91 6.97 14.45
C THR A 156 -3.17 6.19 14.86
N SER A 157 -3.20 4.88 14.59
CA SER A 157 -4.26 3.99 15.08
C SER A 157 -4.34 4.02 16.63
N LEU A 158 -3.19 3.90 17.30
CA LEU A 158 -3.12 4.00 18.76
C LEU A 158 -3.63 5.35 19.28
N VAL A 159 -3.29 6.45 18.61
CA VAL A 159 -3.81 7.79 18.97
C VAL A 159 -5.32 7.87 18.76
N GLN A 160 -5.86 7.30 17.67
CA GLN A 160 -7.30 7.24 17.43
C GLN A 160 -8.01 6.49 18.57
N ASP A 161 -7.52 5.30 18.94
CA ASP A 161 -8.07 4.51 20.06
C ASP A 161 -8.01 5.29 21.38
N TYR A 162 -6.89 6.00 21.64
CA TYR A 162 -6.74 6.83 22.83
C TYR A 162 -7.77 7.97 22.88
N LEU A 163 -7.96 8.67 21.76
CA LEU A 163 -8.94 9.76 21.68
C LEU A 163 -10.37 9.24 21.87
N HIS A 164 -10.68 8.10 21.26
CA HIS A 164 -11.98 7.45 21.42
C HIS A 164 -12.23 7.03 22.87
N ALA A 165 -11.24 6.39 23.52
CA ALA A 165 -11.34 5.98 24.91
C ALA A 165 -11.52 7.14 25.91
N ARG A 166 -11.16 8.36 25.51
CA ARG A 166 -11.31 9.61 26.29
C ARG A 166 -12.57 10.40 25.92
N ASP A 167 -13.34 9.93 24.95
CA ASP A 167 -14.50 10.65 24.42
C ASP A 167 -14.12 12.06 23.88
N TRP A 168 -12.88 12.17 23.35
CA TRP A 168 -12.38 13.41 22.77
C TRP A 168 -12.52 13.47 21.25
N GLY A 169 -12.85 12.35 20.62
CA GLY A 169 -13.05 12.22 19.17
C GLY A 169 -14.53 12.28 18.81
N HIS A 170 -14.89 13.16 17.88
CA HIS A 170 -16.24 13.24 17.34
C HIS A 170 -16.25 12.71 15.92
N GLY A 171 -16.64 11.46 15.70
CA GLY A 171 -16.76 10.88 14.37
C GLY A 171 -16.55 9.37 14.33
N ALA A 172 -16.80 8.80 13.16
CA ALA A 172 -16.52 7.39 12.92
C ALA A 172 -15.00 7.15 12.85
N GLU A 173 -14.56 6.02 13.40
CA GLU A 173 -13.19 5.56 13.30
C GLU A 173 -12.84 5.23 11.84
N GLY A 174 -11.63 5.59 11.42
CA GLY A 174 -11.07 5.24 10.13
C GLY A 174 -10.01 4.15 10.25
N ARG A 175 -9.76 3.48 9.13
CA ARG A 175 -8.64 2.54 9.01
C ARG A 175 -7.35 3.31 8.73
N MET A 176 -6.26 2.84 9.32
CA MET A 176 -4.92 3.31 9.04
C MET A 176 -4.27 2.32 8.07
N VAL A 177 -4.19 2.69 6.80
CA VAL A 177 -3.76 1.80 5.72
C VAL A 177 -2.34 2.14 5.29
N ALA A 178 -1.43 1.16 5.25
CA ALA A 178 -0.12 1.31 4.65
C ALA A 178 -0.03 0.50 3.34
N LEU A 179 0.40 1.15 2.26
CA LEU A 179 0.88 0.47 1.06
C LEU A 179 2.39 0.27 1.22
N VAL A 180 2.82 -0.97 1.32
CA VAL A 180 4.19 -1.34 1.72
C VAL A 180 4.88 -2.05 0.56
N GLY A 181 6.11 -1.66 0.22
CA GLY A 181 6.97 -2.48 -0.62
C GLY A 181 7.60 -3.62 0.19
N ASP A 182 7.78 -4.78 -0.42
CA ASP A 182 8.45 -5.90 0.25
C ASP A 182 9.88 -5.54 0.70
N GLY A 183 10.61 -4.74 -0.07
CA GLY A 183 11.92 -4.20 0.35
C GLY A 183 11.85 -3.19 1.51
N GLU A 184 10.68 -2.63 1.84
CA GLU A 184 10.52 -1.80 3.04
C GLU A 184 10.55 -2.63 4.33
N LEU A 185 10.26 -3.93 4.23
CA LEU A 185 10.32 -4.83 5.38
C LEU A 185 11.74 -5.08 5.90
N ASP A 186 12.77 -4.58 5.21
CA ASP A 186 14.15 -4.56 5.71
C ASP A 186 14.37 -3.47 6.78
N GLU A 187 13.42 -2.53 6.93
CA GLU A 187 13.51 -1.44 7.88
C GLU A 187 13.08 -1.86 9.30
N GLY A 188 13.98 -1.71 10.27
CA GLY A 188 13.75 -2.16 11.65
C GLY A 188 12.54 -1.51 12.34
N ASN A 189 12.23 -0.25 12.00
CA ASN A 189 11.09 0.48 12.57
C ASN A 189 9.72 -0.17 12.28
N ILE A 190 9.62 -0.95 11.19
CA ILE A 190 8.39 -1.70 10.86
C ILE A 190 8.14 -2.78 11.92
N TYR A 191 9.18 -3.52 12.32
CA TYR A 191 9.06 -4.58 13.33
C TYR A 191 8.84 -4.01 14.73
N GLU A 192 9.41 -2.83 15.04
CA GLU A 192 9.12 -2.10 16.26
C GLU A 192 7.63 -1.70 16.31
N ALA A 193 7.11 -1.12 15.22
CA ALA A 193 5.70 -0.75 15.12
C ALA A 193 4.76 -1.96 15.14
N LEU A 194 5.16 -3.08 14.53
CA LEU A 194 4.42 -4.34 14.55
C LEU A 194 4.29 -4.87 15.99
N LEU A 195 5.38 -4.85 16.75
CA LEU A 195 5.41 -5.27 18.14
C LEU A 195 4.55 -4.35 19.04
N GLU A 196 4.61 -3.03 18.83
CA GLU A 196 3.76 -2.09 19.55
C GLU A 196 2.28 -2.31 19.20
N GLY A 197 1.95 -2.56 17.94
CA GLY A 197 0.60 -2.91 17.51
C GLY A 197 0.06 -4.14 18.24
N TRP A 198 0.88 -5.18 18.41
CA TRP A 198 0.52 -6.37 19.18
C TRP A 198 0.33 -6.07 20.68
N LYS A 199 1.21 -5.26 21.30
CA LYS A 199 1.11 -4.89 22.73
C LYS A 199 -0.17 -4.13 23.04
N HIS A 200 -0.64 -3.31 22.11
CA HIS A 200 -1.80 -2.43 22.26
C HIS A 200 -3.08 -2.97 21.61
N ASP A 201 -3.05 -4.20 21.07
CA ASP A 201 -4.20 -4.86 20.43
C ASP A 201 -4.86 -3.98 19.34
N LEU A 202 -4.04 -3.34 18.50
CA LEU A 202 -4.53 -2.48 17.42
C LEU A 202 -5.28 -3.30 16.36
N ARG A 203 -6.43 -2.79 15.86
CA ARG A 203 -7.35 -3.56 14.99
C ARG A 203 -7.71 -2.87 13.69
N ASN A 204 -7.63 -1.55 13.64
CA ASN A 204 -8.02 -0.74 12.50
C ASN A 204 -6.85 -0.39 11.57
N THR A 205 -5.79 -1.18 11.60
CA THR A 205 -4.58 -1.01 10.80
C THR A 205 -4.50 -2.07 9.71
N TRP A 206 -4.35 -1.64 8.45
CA TRP A 206 -4.17 -2.50 7.30
C TRP A 206 -2.81 -2.26 6.66
N TRP A 207 -2.01 -3.31 6.53
CA TRP A 207 -0.76 -3.25 5.78
C TRP A 207 -0.89 -4.08 4.51
N VAL A 208 -0.88 -3.42 3.37
CA VAL A 208 -1.01 -4.01 2.03
C VAL A 208 0.39 -4.13 1.45
N ILE A 209 0.97 -5.31 1.57
CA ILE A 209 2.34 -5.60 1.13
C ILE A 209 2.33 -5.96 -0.35
N ASP A 210 2.99 -5.13 -1.16
CA ASP A 210 3.25 -5.39 -2.58
C ASP A 210 4.49 -6.28 -2.71
N TYR A 211 4.27 -7.61 -2.63
CA TYR A 211 5.32 -8.60 -2.70
C TYR A 211 5.73 -8.87 -4.14
N ASN A 212 6.60 -8.04 -4.69
CA ASN A 212 7.09 -8.15 -6.07
C ASN A 212 8.50 -8.77 -6.15
N ARG A 213 9.11 -9.12 -5.04
CA ARG A 213 10.46 -9.71 -4.91
C ARG A 213 11.59 -8.82 -5.47
N GLN A 214 11.35 -7.53 -5.58
CA GLN A 214 12.34 -6.55 -6.04
C GLN A 214 13.02 -5.90 -4.83
N SER A 215 14.27 -6.25 -4.57
CA SER A 215 15.16 -5.53 -3.67
C SER A 215 16.12 -4.64 -4.47
N LEU A 216 16.94 -3.84 -3.79
CA LEU A 216 17.80 -2.81 -4.40
C LEU A 216 18.64 -3.31 -5.58
N ASP A 217 19.22 -4.50 -5.47
CA ASP A 217 20.20 -5.01 -6.42
C ASP A 217 19.76 -6.28 -7.18
N GLY A 218 18.54 -6.76 -6.94
CA GLY A 218 18.11 -7.99 -7.60
C GLY A 218 16.73 -8.50 -7.16
N VAL A 219 16.43 -9.71 -7.60
CA VAL A 219 15.22 -10.45 -7.23
C VAL A 219 15.51 -11.33 -6.02
N VAL A 220 14.70 -11.20 -4.96
CA VAL A 220 14.78 -12.04 -3.76
C VAL A 220 14.22 -13.43 -4.05
N THR A 221 14.99 -14.46 -3.79
CA THR A 221 14.65 -15.87 -4.08
C THR A 221 14.56 -16.77 -2.85
N GLU A 222 14.78 -16.24 -1.66
CA GLU A 222 14.98 -17.01 -0.42
C GLU A 222 13.68 -17.47 0.27
N GLY A 223 12.54 -17.51 -0.41
CA GLY A 223 11.27 -17.94 0.21
C GLY A 223 10.80 -17.04 1.36
N LEU A 224 11.09 -15.75 1.27
CA LEU A 224 10.82 -14.77 2.33
C LEU A 224 9.32 -14.64 2.66
N ARG A 225 8.44 -14.97 1.71
CA ARG A 225 6.99 -14.84 1.90
C ARG A 225 6.48 -15.64 3.11
N GLU A 226 6.88 -16.89 3.23
CA GLU A 226 6.49 -17.77 4.35
C GLU A 226 6.95 -17.18 5.68
N ARG A 227 8.14 -16.60 5.72
CA ARG A 227 8.68 -15.94 6.92
C ARG A 227 7.89 -14.69 7.29
N ILE A 228 7.49 -13.89 6.31
CA ILE A 228 6.63 -12.73 6.52
C ILE A 228 5.28 -13.18 7.08
N ASP A 229 4.64 -14.18 6.48
CA ASP A 229 3.36 -14.72 6.94
C ASP A 229 3.46 -15.21 8.41
N ASP A 230 4.55 -15.93 8.77
CA ASP A 230 4.82 -16.41 10.13
C ASP A 230 4.97 -15.24 11.13
N ILE A 231 5.73 -14.21 10.78
CA ILE A 231 5.96 -13.05 11.64
C ILE A 231 4.65 -12.32 11.93
N PHE A 232 3.88 -11.98 10.90
CA PHE A 232 2.61 -11.28 11.07
C PHE A 232 1.60 -12.12 11.86
N THR A 233 1.49 -13.41 11.55
CA THR A 233 0.60 -14.32 12.27
C THR A 233 0.99 -14.45 13.75
N SER A 234 2.29 -14.54 14.06
CA SER A 234 2.78 -14.59 15.45
C SER A 234 2.49 -13.32 16.26
N MET A 235 2.33 -12.19 15.57
CA MET A 235 1.93 -10.91 16.15
C MET A 235 0.41 -10.68 16.15
N GLY A 236 -0.38 -11.73 15.86
CA GLY A 236 -1.85 -11.68 15.95
C GLY A 236 -2.54 -11.05 14.73
N TRP A 237 -1.82 -10.81 13.62
CA TRP A 237 -2.40 -10.29 12.40
C TRP A 237 -3.14 -11.36 11.61
N GLN A 238 -4.25 -10.97 10.99
CA GLN A 238 -4.90 -11.77 9.97
C GLN A 238 -4.20 -11.55 8.63
N VAL A 239 -3.53 -12.59 8.12
CA VAL A 239 -2.82 -12.54 6.84
C VAL A 239 -3.75 -13.02 5.71
N VAL A 240 -3.89 -12.21 4.66
CA VAL A 240 -4.65 -12.55 3.45
C VAL A 240 -3.73 -12.47 2.24
N THR A 241 -3.48 -13.62 1.61
CA THR A 241 -2.64 -13.70 0.41
C THR A 241 -3.48 -13.61 -0.84
N ILE A 242 -3.23 -12.58 -1.68
CA ILE A 242 -3.83 -12.41 -3.00
C ILE A 242 -2.77 -12.73 -4.04
N LYS A 243 -2.92 -13.86 -4.75
CA LYS A 243 -1.96 -14.32 -5.74
C LYS A 243 -2.69 -14.73 -7.02
N TYR A 244 -2.13 -14.37 -8.16
CA TYR A 244 -2.62 -14.64 -9.50
C TYR A 244 -3.93 -13.93 -9.89
N GLY A 245 -3.84 -13.10 -10.93
CA GLY A 245 -5.00 -12.53 -11.60
C GLY A 245 -5.66 -13.53 -12.59
N HIS A 246 -6.86 -13.18 -13.06
CA HIS A 246 -7.66 -14.03 -13.94
C HIS A 246 -6.92 -14.57 -15.17
N LYS A 247 -5.99 -13.79 -15.76
CA LYS A 247 -5.22 -14.23 -16.95
C LYS A 247 -4.27 -15.36 -16.61
N LEU A 248 -3.59 -15.30 -15.45
CA LEU A 248 -2.72 -16.38 -14.99
C LEU A 248 -3.53 -17.62 -14.59
N GLN A 249 -4.64 -17.44 -13.89
CA GLN A 249 -5.55 -18.55 -13.56
C GLN A 249 -6.06 -19.26 -14.83
N ALA A 250 -6.46 -18.49 -15.85
CA ALA A 250 -6.86 -19.04 -17.14
C ALA A 250 -5.71 -19.75 -17.89
N ALA A 251 -4.47 -19.26 -17.73
CA ALA A 251 -3.28 -19.91 -18.31
C ALA A 251 -2.95 -21.23 -17.58
N PHE A 252 -3.10 -21.26 -16.26
CA PHE A 252 -2.88 -22.49 -15.46
C PHE A 252 -3.89 -23.60 -15.76
N ALA A 253 -5.09 -23.26 -16.20
CA ALA A 253 -6.11 -24.22 -16.63
C ALA A 253 -5.82 -24.89 -18.00
N LYS A 254 -4.84 -24.38 -18.76
CA LYS A 254 -4.48 -24.94 -20.08
C LYS A 254 -3.49 -26.12 -19.94
N PRO A 255 -3.34 -26.97 -20.99
CA PRO A 255 -2.29 -27.98 -21.04
C PRO A 255 -0.91 -27.35 -20.77
N GLY A 256 -0.15 -27.91 -19.85
CA GLY A 256 1.14 -27.37 -19.39
C GLY A 256 1.04 -26.27 -18.33
N GLY A 257 -0.16 -25.82 -17.97
CA GLY A 257 -0.40 -24.76 -17.01
C GLY A 257 0.12 -25.05 -15.59
N ALA A 258 0.09 -26.30 -15.16
CA ALA A 258 0.66 -26.72 -13.88
C ALA A 258 2.18 -26.45 -13.82
N ARG A 259 2.90 -26.72 -14.92
CA ARG A 259 4.34 -26.45 -15.01
C ARG A 259 4.64 -24.94 -15.03
N LEU A 260 3.80 -24.14 -15.74
CA LEU A 260 3.91 -22.69 -15.72
C LEU A 260 3.71 -22.15 -14.31
N ARG A 261 2.71 -22.65 -13.57
CA ARG A 261 2.48 -22.27 -12.18
C ARG A 261 3.67 -22.58 -11.30
N GLN A 262 4.21 -23.80 -11.41
CA GLN A 262 5.39 -24.19 -10.65
C GLN A 262 6.58 -23.26 -10.92
N TRP A 263 6.87 -22.90 -12.17
CA TRP A 263 7.95 -21.98 -12.52
C TRP A 263 7.77 -20.55 -12.00
N ILE A 264 6.53 -20.12 -11.79
CA ILE A 264 6.23 -18.81 -11.21
C ILE A 264 6.36 -18.86 -9.67
N ASP A 265 6.09 -20.02 -9.08
CA ASP A 265 6.11 -20.23 -7.63
C ASP A 265 7.52 -20.50 -7.10
N ASP A 266 8.37 -21.16 -7.90
CA ASP A 266 9.79 -21.41 -7.61
C ASP A 266 10.63 -20.12 -7.80
#